data_55efe3a186e439b9930b4261c86568e5
#
_entry.id   55efe3a186e439b9930b4261c86568e5
#
_cell.length_a   1.000
_cell.length_b   1.000
_cell.length_c   1.000
_cell.angle_alpha   90.00
_cell.angle_beta   90.00
_cell.angle_gamma   90.00
#
_symmetry.space_group_name_H-M   'P 1'
#
loop_
_entity.id
_entity.type
_entity.pdbx_description
1 polymer ?
#
loop_
_entity_poly.entity_id
_entity_poly.type
_entity_poly.pdbx_seq_one_letter_code
_entity_poly.pdbx_strand_id
1 'polypeptide(L)'
;MESRLPDLIAMAQEPSSEKRRALLRELTEVFFGTETHSDKETDLYGAVLAELSAEMETAVRAELARRFADSPAAPRTLIRRLANDEAEVATPVLSASPVLTDADLIEVARTQGQDHLRAVSSREDVSEAVSDAIVDHGDDETLHSLLSNEGARLSRQASEKAVERARTNPALHAATVERKSLPPDLLNEMYFIVEARLRHTILERNAQMDPALLESALEAGRTRLATQDGALPADYSESLAYVEELHAAGQLTPQMLARFLRSDGRTCFLIALARLADIDFHTARQIIERKDLDALAVVCRSAGLDRALFLTYAVVLLNDDGDAMAKAHTYGRMYQELTPDAAQRTLRFWRMRREAKAA
;
A
#
# COMPACT_ATOMS: atom_id res chain seq x y z
N MET A 1 40.48 -40.02 6.09
CA MET A 1 40.12 -39.27 7.32
C MET A 1 39.00 -40.04 7.97
N GLU A 2 39.23 -40.64 9.14
CA GLU A 2 38.15 -41.25 9.89
C GLU A 2 37.11 -40.23 10.25
N SER A 3 35.86 -40.55 10.00
CA SER A 3 34.73 -39.62 10.28
C SER A 3 34.69 -39.35 11.77
N ARG A 4 34.89 -38.11 12.18
CA ARG A 4 34.69 -37.61 13.57
C ARG A 4 33.22 -37.64 14.02
N LEU A 5 32.30 -38.03 13.12
CA LEU A 5 30.85 -38.03 13.36
C LEU A 5 30.42 -38.92 14.54
N PRO A 6 30.96 -40.15 14.77
CA PRO A 6 30.57 -40.96 15.92
C PRO A 6 30.91 -40.32 17.27
N ASP A 7 32.07 -39.64 17.36
CA ASP A 7 32.48 -38.95 18.59
C ASP A 7 31.59 -37.71 18.85
N LEU A 8 31.19 -37.03 17.81
CA LEU A 8 30.28 -35.84 17.89
C LEU A 8 28.86 -36.25 18.32
N ILE A 9 28.37 -37.41 17.84
CA ILE A 9 27.08 -37.98 18.29
C ILE A 9 27.12 -38.38 19.77
N ALA A 10 28.22 -38.98 20.23
CA ALA A 10 28.39 -39.33 21.63
C ALA A 10 28.46 -38.09 22.54
N MET A 11 29.09 -37.00 22.08
CA MET A 11 29.12 -35.74 22.79
C MET A 11 27.73 -35.04 22.83
N ALA A 12 26.86 -35.26 21.86
CA ALA A 12 25.50 -34.71 21.84
C ALA A 12 24.61 -35.31 22.95
N GLN A 13 24.95 -36.46 23.48
CA GLN A 13 24.22 -37.13 24.58
C GLN A 13 24.68 -36.68 25.99
N GLU A 14 25.65 -35.77 26.10
CA GLU A 14 26.14 -35.29 27.39
C GLU A 14 25.20 -34.30 28.08
N PRO A 15 24.95 -34.39 29.38
CA PRO A 15 24.00 -33.57 30.09
C PRO A 15 24.49 -32.13 30.39
N SER A 16 25.77 -31.80 30.12
CA SER A 16 26.35 -30.47 30.41
C SER A 16 25.98 -29.44 29.34
N SER A 17 25.31 -28.37 29.69
CA SER A 17 24.94 -27.27 28.79
C SER A 17 26.16 -26.58 28.17
N GLU A 18 27.28 -26.51 28.89
CA GLU A 18 28.52 -25.89 28.44
C GLU A 18 29.22 -26.72 27.35
N LYS A 19 29.25 -28.05 27.51
CA LYS A 19 29.80 -28.96 26.51
C LYS A 19 28.93 -29.01 25.25
N ARG A 20 27.63 -28.97 25.40
CA ARG A 20 26.71 -28.88 24.24
C ARG A 20 26.85 -27.58 23.45
N ARG A 21 27.08 -26.43 24.11
CA ARG A 21 27.43 -25.18 23.43
C ARG A 21 28.75 -25.29 22.68
N ALA A 22 29.78 -25.88 23.28
CA ALA A 22 31.08 -26.10 22.63
C ALA A 22 30.91 -26.99 21.39
N LEU A 23 30.15 -28.05 21.50
CA LEU A 23 29.85 -28.98 20.39
C LEU A 23 29.05 -28.28 19.27
N LEU A 24 28.05 -27.46 19.60
CA LEU A 24 27.29 -26.66 18.64
C LEU A 24 28.20 -25.74 17.83
N ARG A 25 29.14 -25.05 18.50
CA ARG A 25 30.14 -24.21 17.84
C ARG A 25 31.07 -25.02 16.96
N GLU A 26 31.61 -26.12 17.46
CA GLU A 26 32.53 -26.98 16.69
C GLU A 26 31.87 -27.56 15.45
N LEU A 27 30.63 -28.07 15.57
CA LEU A 27 29.84 -28.54 14.43
C LEU A 27 29.58 -27.43 13.40
N THR A 28 29.28 -26.25 13.88
CA THR A 28 29.06 -25.09 13.00
C THR A 28 30.36 -24.71 12.27
N GLU A 29 31.52 -24.68 12.96
CA GLU A 29 32.82 -24.42 12.35
C GLU A 29 33.21 -25.49 11.32
N VAL A 30 32.95 -26.78 11.63
CA VAL A 30 33.22 -27.88 10.70
C VAL A 30 32.31 -27.78 9.46
N PHE A 31 31.05 -27.43 9.64
CA PHE A 31 30.13 -27.21 8.53
C PHE A 31 30.62 -26.11 7.59
N PHE A 32 30.95 -24.93 8.08
CA PHE A 32 31.47 -23.84 7.26
C PHE A 32 32.91 -23.99 6.80
N GLY A 33 33.71 -24.87 7.44
CA GLY A 33 35.07 -25.16 7.06
C GLY A 33 35.22 -26.14 5.85
N THR A 34 34.11 -26.73 5.40
CA THR A 34 34.06 -27.65 4.27
C THR A 34 33.35 -26.97 3.10
N GLU A 35 33.99 -26.88 1.93
CA GLU A 35 33.46 -26.17 0.76
C GLU A 35 32.15 -26.74 0.21
N THR A 36 31.99 -28.07 0.29
CA THR A 36 30.82 -28.78 -0.23
C THR A 36 30.42 -29.96 0.66
N HIS A 37 29.14 -30.10 0.92
CA HIS A 37 28.54 -31.23 1.59
C HIS A 37 27.63 -31.98 0.63
N SER A 38 27.53 -33.29 0.77
CA SER A 38 26.49 -34.09 0.12
C SER A 38 25.14 -33.80 0.79
N ASP A 39 24.02 -34.01 0.06
CA ASP A 39 22.67 -33.84 0.60
C ASP A 39 22.45 -34.60 1.91
N LYS A 40 22.98 -35.86 1.99
CA LYS A 40 22.89 -36.66 3.21
C LYS A 40 23.66 -36.09 4.40
N GLU A 41 24.83 -35.50 4.15
CA GLU A 41 25.62 -34.84 5.19
C GLU A 41 24.93 -33.58 5.65
N THR A 42 24.39 -32.77 4.73
CA THR A 42 23.62 -31.55 5.04
C THR A 42 22.38 -31.88 5.90
N ASP A 43 21.64 -32.94 5.54
CA ASP A 43 20.48 -33.37 6.32
C ASP A 43 20.87 -33.82 7.73
N LEU A 44 22.01 -34.58 7.85
CA LEU A 44 22.51 -35.05 9.14
C LEU A 44 22.97 -33.90 10.01
N TYR A 45 23.76 -32.94 9.46
CA TYR A 45 24.11 -31.70 10.18
C TYR A 45 22.86 -30.96 10.63
N GLY A 46 21.86 -30.82 9.77
CA GLY A 46 20.59 -30.20 10.07
C GLY A 46 19.87 -30.81 11.26
N ALA A 47 19.76 -32.14 11.28
CA ALA A 47 19.11 -32.87 12.35
C ALA A 47 19.87 -32.71 13.68
N VAL A 48 21.21 -32.86 13.69
CA VAL A 48 22.03 -32.75 14.88
C VAL A 48 22.04 -31.32 15.44
N LEU A 49 22.23 -30.32 14.58
CA LEU A 49 22.23 -28.92 14.99
C LEU A 49 20.85 -28.46 15.51
N ALA A 50 19.77 -28.92 14.87
CA ALA A 50 18.42 -28.64 15.32
C ALA A 50 18.15 -29.25 16.71
N GLU A 51 18.56 -30.49 16.95
CA GLU A 51 18.39 -31.16 18.25
C GLU A 51 19.21 -30.50 19.35
N LEU A 52 20.50 -30.22 19.09
CA LEU A 52 21.38 -29.56 20.05
C LEU A 52 20.88 -28.13 20.39
N SER A 53 20.39 -27.40 19.39
CA SER A 53 19.91 -26.03 19.61
C SER A 53 18.63 -25.98 20.44
N ALA A 54 17.81 -27.03 20.44
CA ALA A 54 16.51 -27.04 21.13
C ALA A 54 16.57 -26.72 22.64
N GLU A 55 17.65 -27.16 23.28
CA GLU A 55 17.85 -26.99 24.71
C GLU A 55 18.78 -25.81 25.04
N MET A 56 19.16 -25.00 24.05
CA MET A 56 20.02 -23.84 24.25
C MET A 56 19.21 -22.60 24.63
N GLU A 57 19.87 -21.66 25.30
CA GLU A 57 19.31 -20.34 25.57
C GLU A 57 19.03 -19.57 24.26
N THR A 58 18.03 -18.70 24.28
CA THR A 58 17.61 -17.88 23.12
C THR A 58 18.79 -17.18 22.44
N ALA A 59 19.70 -16.58 23.22
CA ALA A 59 20.87 -15.89 22.67
C ALA A 59 21.79 -16.81 21.84
N VAL A 60 21.96 -18.08 22.26
CA VAL A 60 22.77 -19.07 21.51
C VAL A 60 22.07 -19.49 20.22
N ARG A 61 20.75 -19.70 20.28
CA ARG A 61 19.94 -20.00 19.09
C ARG A 61 19.92 -18.84 18.11
N ALA A 62 19.82 -17.61 18.59
CA ALA A 62 19.88 -16.39 17.77
C ALA A 62 21.26 -16.22 17.10
N GLU A 63 22.35 -16.56 17.80
CA GLU A 63 23.68 -16.56 17.19
C GLU A 63 23.79 -17.59 16.07
N LEU A 64 23.29 -18.82 16.31
CA LEU A 64 23.22 -19.85 15.30
C LEU A 64 22.41 -19.41 14.07
N ALA A 65 21.24 -18.80 14.32
CA ALA A 65 20.36 -18.29 13.27
C ALA A 65 21.07 -17.24 12.39
N ARG A 66 21.77 -16.28 13.00
CA ARG A 66 22.54 -15.27 12.26
C ARG A 66 23.65 -15.87 11.41
N ARG A 67 24.35 -16.92 11.89
CA ARG A 67 25.43 -17.57 11.14
C ARG A 67 24.92 -18.34 9.92
N PHE A 68 23.71 -18.89 9.97
CA PHE A 68 23.14 -19.67 8.87
C PHE A 68 22.18 -18.85 7.98
N ALA A 69 21.83 -17.62 8.37
CA ALA A 69 20.81 -16.84 7.70
C ALA A 69 21.02 -16.70 6.19
N ASP A 70 22.22 -16.31 5.77
CA ASP A 70 22.54 -16.02 4.36
C ASP A 70 23.11 -17.22 3.59
N SER A 71 23.28 -18.37 4.25
CA SER A 71 23.94 -19.51 3.64
C SER A 71 23.00 -20.30 2.72
N PRO A 72 23.27 -20.39 1.41
CA PRO A 72 22.48 -21.23 0.51
C PRO A 72 22.67 -22.72 0.75
N ALA A 73 23.76 -23.12 1.43
CA ALA A 73 24.03 -24.50 1.82
C ALA A 73 23.45 -24.85 3.19
N ALA A 74 22.77 -23.92 3.87
CA ALA A 74 22.23 -24.15 5.21
C ALA A 74 21.26 -25.34 5.23
N PRO A 75 21.35 -26.21 6.26
CA PRO A 75 20.45 -27.37 6.37
C PRO A 75 19.00 -26.91 6.53
N ARG A 76 18.12 -27.33 5.62
CA ARG A 76 16.71 -26.90 5.60
C ARG A 76 15.98 -27.23 6.90
N THR A 77 16.24 -28.40 7.49
CA THR A 77 15.62 -28.81 8.75
C THR A 77 15.96 -27.85 9.89
N LEU A 78 17.23 -27.42 9.99
CA LEU A 78 17.66 -26.42 10.95
C LEU A 78 16.98 -25.06 10.70
N ILE A 79 17.02 -24.57 9.44
CA ILE A 79 16.45 -23.26 9.08
C ILE A 79 14.95 -23.22 9.36
N ARG A 80 14.18 -24.24 9.00
CA ARG A 80 12.73 -24.31 9.30
C ARG A 80 12.46 -24.30 10.81
N ARG A 81 13.30 -24.97 11.61
CA ARG A 81 13.16 -24.95 13.06
C ARG A 81 13.42 -23.55 13.62
N LEU A 82 14.52 -22.91 13.23
CA LEU A 82 14.85 -21.55 13.66
C LEU A 82 13.82 -20.51 13.18
N ALA A 83 13.22 -20.70 12.01
CA ALA A 83 12.16 -19.84 11.48
C ALA A 83 10.86 -19.89 12.29
N ASN A 84 10.62 -20.96 13.04
CA ASN A 84 9.48 -21.15 13.91
C ASN A 84 9.81 -21.00 15.41
N ASP A 85 11.00 -20.53 15.74
CA ASP A 85 11.44 -20.23 17.11
C ASP A 85 10.93 -18.85 17.59
N GLU A 86 11.34 -18.40 18.75
CA GLU A 86 11.07 -17.03 19.23
C GLU A 86 11.51 -15.98 18.19
N ALA A 87 10.82 -14.85 18.12
CA ALA A 87 11.04 -13.83 17.09
C ALA A 87 12.51 -13.35 16.99
N GLU A 88 13.22 -13.22 18.14
CA GLU A 88 14.65 -12.86 18.16
C GLU A 88 15.52 -13.88 17.41
N VAL A 89 15.18 -15.16 17.51
CA VAL A 89 15.89 -16.27 16.84
C VAL A 89 15.46 -16.35 15.37
N ALA A 90 14.17 -16.21 15.09
CA ALA A 90 13.59 -16.41 13.78
C ALA A 90 13.92 -15.28 12.79
N THR A 91 14.00 -14.04 13.28
CA THR A 91 14.17 -12.84 12.42
C THR A 91 15.33 -12.96 11.44
N PRO A 92 16.57 -13.34 11.80
CA PRO A 92 17.67 -13.43 10.85
C PRO A 92 17.38 -14.41 9.69
N VAL A 93 16.84 -15.59 9.98
CA VAL A 93 16.55 -16.58 8.94
C VAL A 93 15.31 -16.25 8.12
N LEU A 94 14.29 -15.67 8.73
CA LEU A 94 13.09 -15.24 8.02
C LEU A 94 13.36 -14.09 7.05
N SER A 95 14.21 -13.16 7.41
CA SER A 95 14.53 -12.01 6.57
C SER A 95 15.49 -12.32 5.42
N ALA A 96 16.41 -13.26 5.58
CA ALA A 96 17.52 -13.42 4.64
C ALA A 96 17.66 -14.82 4.02
N SER A 97 17.15 -15.89 4.65
CA SER A 97 17.49 -17.24 4.22
C SER A 97 16.98 -17.59 2.81
N PRO A 98 17.88 -17.98 1.88
CA PRO A 98 17.51 -18.45 0.56
C PRO A 98 16.95 -19.90 0.57
N VAL A 99 17.06 -20.61 1.70
CA VAL A 99 16.62 -22.01 1.83
C VAL A 99 15.12 -22.12 2.09
N LEU A 100 14.50 -21.08 2.68
CA LEU A 100 13.05 -21.04 2.93
C LEU A 100 12.28 -20.90 1.62
N THR A 101 11.33 -21.79 1.42
CA THR A 101 10.41 -21.74 0.27
C THR A 101 9.19 -20.88 0.59
N ASP A 102 8.46 -20.45 -0.45
CA ASP A 102 7.18 -19.72 -0.26
C ASP A 102 6.21 -20.49 0.64
N ALA A 103 6.17 -21.83 0.52
CA ALA A 103 5.31 -22.67 1.37
C ALA A 103 5.71 -22.56 2.86
N ASP A 104 7.02 -22.55 3.16
CA ASP A 104 7.52 -22.38 4.52
C ASP A 104 7.16 -20.98 5.06
N LEU A 105 7.31 -19.93 4.24
CA LEU A 105 7.00 -18.55 4.62
C LEU A 105 5.49 -18.31 4.81
N ILE A 106 4.66 -18.93 3.98
CA ILE A 106 3.19 -18.88 4.12
C ILE A 106 2.75 -19.60 5.39
N GLU A 107 3.36 -20.74 5.72
CA GLU A 107 3.09 -21.46 6.97
C GLU A 107 3.43 -20.58 8.17
N VAL A 108 4.59 -19.92 8.18
CA VAL A 108 4.98 -18.95 9.21
C VAL A 108 3.97 -17.80 9.30
N ALA A 109 3.56 -17.22 8.17
CA ALA A 109 2.59 -16.12 8.16
C ALA A 109 1.24 -16.51 8.76
N ARG A 110 0.84 -17.78 8.65
CA ARG A 110 -0.42 -18.31 9.20
C ARG A 110 -0.36 -18.70 10.67
N THR A 111 0.81 -19.08 11.16
CA THR A 111 0.95 -19.75 12.46
C THR A 111 1.71 -18.94 13.51
N GLN A 112 2.54 -17.99 13.08
CA GLN A 112 3.41 -17.23 13.95
C GLN A 112 2.89 -15.80 14.23
N GLY A 113 3.56 -15.09 15.14
CA GLY A 113 3.18 -13.73 15.55
C GLY A 113 3.66 -12.64 14.58
N GLN A 114 3.25 -11.40 14.86
CA GLN A 114 3.49 -10.25 13.98
C GLN A 114 4.97 -9.93 13.74
N ASP A 115 5.84 -10.19 14.74
CA ASP A 115 7.28 -10.00 14.58
C ASP A 115 7.87 -10.91 13.48
N HIS A 116 7.38 -12.15 13.38
CA HIS A 116 7.76 -13.07 12.30
C HIS A 116 7.29 -12.57 10.94
N LEU A 117 6.03 -12.10 10.85
CA LEU A 117 5.48 -11.56 9.62
C LEU A 117 6.25 -10.31 9.17
N ARG A 118 6.63 -9.43 10.10
CA ARG A 118 7.50 -8.28 9.79
C ARG A 118 8.87 -8.70 9.28
N ALA A 119 9.46 -9.74 9.87
CA ALA A 119 10.73 -10.29 9.39
C ALA A 119 10.61 -10.81 7.94
N VAL A 120 9.53 -11.56 7.63
CA VAL A 120 9.26 -12.01 6.25
C VAL A 120 9.03 -10.83 5.31
N SER A 121 8.28 -9.80 5.77
CA SER A 121 8.00 -8.58 4.98
C SER A 121 9.26 -7.78 4.62
N SER A 122 10.37 -7.95 5.37
CA SER A 122 11.63 -7.25 5.14
C SER A 122 12.58 -7.94 4.16
N ARG A 123 12.21 -9.10 3.61
CA ARG A 123 13.02 -9.82 2.61
C ARG A 123 13.24 -8.97 1.37
N GLU A 124 14.40 -9.17 0.72
CA GLU A 124 14.72 -8.50 -0.56
C GLU A 124 13.66 -8.78 -1.63
N ASP A 125 13.19 -10.03 -1.71
CA ASP A 125 12.08 -10.44 -2.58
C ASP A 125 11.01 -11.17 -1.76
N VAL A 126 9.74 -10.74 -1.93
CA VAL A 126 8.57 -11.41 -1.39
C VAL A 126 7.61 -11.72 -2.54
N SER A 127 7.28 -13.00 -2.73
CA SER A 127 6.37 -13.41 -3.79
C SER A 127 4.93 -12.94 -3.53
N GLU A 128 4.08 -12.91 -4.57
CA GLU A 128 2.67 -12.56 -4.42
C GLU A 128 1.95 -13.47 -3.42
N ALA A 129 2.21 -14.78 -3.47
CA ALA A 129 1.56 -15.73 -2.58
C ALA A 129 1.92 -15.52 -1.10
N VAL A 130 3.18 -15.17 -0.82
CA VAL A 130 3.63 -14.84 0.54
C VAL A 130 3.06 -13.49 0.97
N SER A 131 3.06 -12.48 0.08
CA SER A 131 2.46 -11.17 0.36
C SER A 131 0.98 -11.27 0.66
N ASP A 132 0.23 -12.09 -0.08
CA ASP A 132 -1.20 -12.34 0.16
C ASP A 132 -1.43 -12.92 1.56
N ALA A 133 -0.62 -13.90 1.97
CA ALA A 133 -0.69 -14.48 3.31
C ALA A 133 -0.38 -13.44 4.40
N ILE A 134 0.60 -12.57 4.18
CA ILE A 134 0.94 -11.49 5.11
C ILE A 134 -0.20 -10.45 5.20
N VAL A 135 -0.80 -10.07 4.08
CA VAL A 135 -1.94 -9.12 4.08
C VAL A 135 -3.15 -9.70 4.81
N ASP A 136 -3.36 -11.02 4.73
CA ASP A 136 -4.48 -11.69 5.36
C ASP A 136 -4.31 -11.87 6.88
N HIS A 137 -3.09 -12.03 7.37
CA HIS A 137 -2.80 -12.35 8.77
C HIS A 137 -2.07 -11.24 9.53
N GLY A 138 -1.43 -10.30 8.82
CA GLY A 138 -0.67 -9.20 9.40
C GLY A 138 -1.54 -8.08 9.96
N ASP A 139 -1.08 -7.46 11.04
CA ASP A 139 -1.61 -6.21 11.57
C ASP A 139 -1.24 -5.02 10.67
N ASP A 140 -1.65 -3.79 11.04
CA ASP A 140 -1.38 -2.61 10.23
C ASP A 140 0.09 -2.22 10.22
N GLU A 141 0.85 -2.52 11.27
CA GLU A 141 2.30 -2.28 11.33
C GLU A 141 3.04 -3.25 10.38
N THR A 142 2.64 -4.51 10.37
CA THR A 142 3.13 -5.53 9.44
C THR A 142 2.78 -5.16 7.99
N LEU A 143 1.54 -4.72 7.73
CA LEU A 143 1.14 -4.26 6.41
C LEU A 143 1.94 -3.02 5.96
N HIS A 144 2.19 -2.07 6.87
CA HIS A 144 3.03 -0.92 6.59
C HIS A 144 4.46 -1.35 6.17
N SER A 145 5.05 -2.30 6.90
CA SER A 145 6.37 -2.88 6.56
C SER A 145 6.37 -3.49 5.16
N LEU A 146 5.36 -4.32 4.85
CA LEU A 146 5.22 -4.95 3.53
C LEU A 146 5.02 -3.93 2.40
N LEU A 147 4.18 -2.91 2.61
CA LEU A 147 3.92 -1.86 1.62
C LEU A 147 5.16 -1.00 1.35
N SER A 148 6.00 -0.78 2.36
CA SER A 148 7.25 -0.02 2.25
C SER A 148 8.36 -0.80 1.56
N ASN A 149 8.22 -2.12 1.43
CA ASN A 149 9.19 -2.96 0.73
C ASN A 149 8.86 -3.04 -0.77
N GLU A 150 9.63 -2.35 -1.60
CA GLU A 150 9.47 -2.38 -3.07
C GLU A 150 9.78 -3.75 -3.70
N GLY A 151 10.53 -4.63 -3.02
CA GLY A 151 10.79 -6.02 -3.44
C GLY A 151 9.61 -6.97 -3.19
N ALA A 152 8.63 -6.56 -2.39
CA ALA A 152 7.43 -7.36 -2.18
C ALA A 152 6.46 -7.20 -3.36
N ARG A 153 6.05 -8.30 -3.98
CA ARG A 153 5.03 -8.29 -5.04
C ARG A 153 3.66 -8.52 -4.43
N LEU A 154 2.74 -7.59 -4.65
CA LEU A 154 1.36 -7.70 -4.20
C LEU A 154 0.46 -8.12 -5.35
N SER A 155 -0.41 -9.08 -5.10
CA SER A 155 -1.51 -9.37 -6.01
C SER A 155 -2.48 -8.20 -6.11
N ARG A 156 -3.35 -8.21 -7.10
CA ARG A 156 -4.45 -7.25 -7.20
C ARG A 156 -5.31 -7.26 -5.93
N GLN A 157 -5.65 -8.43 -5.43
CA GLN A 157 -6.47 -8.61 -4.24
C GLN A 157 -5.78 -8.07 -2.98
N ALA A 158 -4.48 -8.34 -2.80
CA ALA A 158 -3.70 -7.79 -1.68
C ALA A 158 -3.65 -6.25 -1.73
N SER A 159 -3.47 -5.67 -2.92
CA SER A 159 -3.48 -4.22 -3.12
C SER A 159 -4.83 -3.60 -2.76
N GLU A 160 -5.95 -4.26 -3.12
CA GLU A 160 -7.30 -3.83 -2.76
C GLU A 160 -7.55 -3.86 -1.25
N LYS A 161 -7.13 -4.94 -0.57
CA LYS A 161 -7.20 -5.06 0.89
C LYS A 161 -6.36 -3.99 1.59
N ALA A 162 -5.15 -3.70 1.07
CA ALA A 162 -4.30 -2.66 1.60
C ALA A 162 -4.94 -1.27 1.51
N VAL A 163 -5.52 -0.91 0.37
CA VAL A 163 -6.27 0.34 0.18
C VAL A 163 -7.49 0.41 1.11
N GLU A 164 -8.23 -0.68 1.27
CA GLU A 164 -9.38 -0.71 2.18
C GLU A 164 -8.97 -0.48 3.64
N ARG A 165 -7.87 -1.11 4.09
CA ARG A 165 -7.32 -0.87 5.44
C ARG A 165 -6.80 0.57 5.58
N ALA A 166 -6.18 1.13 4.55
CA ALA A 166 -5.72 2.51 4.54
C ALA A 166 -6.87 3.54 4.66
N ARG A 167 -8.12 3.21 4.27
CA ARG A 167 -9.28 4.10 4.47
C ARG A 167 -9.52 4.45 5.93
N THR A 168 -9.24 3.53 6.82
CA THR A 168 -9.48 3.67 8.26
C THR A 168 -8.23 3.95 9.06
N ASN A 169 -7.04 3.70 8.48
CA ASN A 169 -5.76 3.91 9.17
C ASN A 169 -4.82 4.87 8.40
N PRO A 170 -4.71 6.14 8.83
CA PRO A 170 -3.82 7.13 8.20
C PRO A 170 -2.33 6.75 8.20
N ALA A 171 -1.87 5.87 9.11
CA ALA A 171 -0.48 5.42 9.14
C ALA A 171 -0.07 4.66 7.87
N LEU A 172 -1.04 4.07 7.16
CA LEU A 172 -0.80 3.34 5.91
C LEU A 172 -0.77 4.23 4.67
N HIS A 173 -1.20 5.51 4.76
CA HIS A 173 -1.38 6.39 3.60
C HIS A 173 -0.09 6.56 2.80
N ALA A 174 1.02 6.93 3.46
CA ALA A 174 2.28 7.19 2.79
C ALA A 174 2.82 5.93 2.11
N ALA A 175 2.92 4.82 2.82
CA ALA A 175 3.41 3.55 2.28
C ALA A 175 2.55 3.05 1.10
N THR A 176 1.23 3.27 1.14
CA THR A 176 0.32 2.89 0.05
C THR A 176 0.50 3.77 -1.17
N VAL A 177 0.51 5.11 -1.01
CA VAL A 177 0.61 6.07 -2.12
C VAL A 177 1.99 6.08 -2.76
N GLU A 178 3.05 5.94 -1.97
CA GLU A 178 4.44 5.97 -2.46
C GLU A 178 4.84 4.67 -3.15
N ARG A 179 4.14 3.56 -2.90
CA ARG A 179 4.42 2.28 -3.54
C ARG A 179 4.26 2.34 -5.06
N LYS A 180 5.35 2.08 -5.79
CA LYS A 180 5.39 2.20 -7.27
C LYS A 180 4.48 1.19 -7.97
N SER A 181 4.38 -0.02 -7.44
CA SER A 181 3.59 -1.11 -8.02
C SER A 181 2.09 -1.05 -7.70
N LEU A 182 1.63 -0.02 -6.96
CA LEU A 182 0.19 0.12 -6.70
C LEU A 182 -0.57 0.38 -8.00
N PRO A 183 -1.63 -0.40 -8.31
CA PRO A 183 -2.47 -0.18 -9.48
C PRO A 183 -3.01 1.25 -9.56
N PRO A 184 -3.00 1.87 -10.75
CA PRO A 184 -3.35 3.29 -10.89
C PRO A 184 -4.76 3.66 -10.47
N ASP A 185 -5.74 2.78 -10.64
CA ASP A 185 -7.11 2.99 -10.18
C ASP A 185 -7.17 3.02 -8.65
N LEU A 186 -6.46 2.12 -7.96
CA LEU A 186 -6.36 2.10 -6.50
C LEU A 186 -5.58 3.31 -5.97
N LEU A 187 -4.53 3.74 -6.65
CA LEU A 187 -3.82 4.97 -6.33
C LEU A 187 -4.75 6.19 -6.37
N ASN A 188 -5.60 6.29 -7.40
CA ASN A 188 -6.56 7.38 -7.54
C ASN A 188 -7.73 7.29 -6.55
N GLU A 189 -8.08 6.10 -6.09
CA GLU A 189 -9.01 5.91 -4.99
C GLU A 189 -8.50 6.53 -3.69
N MET A 190 -7.18 6.47 -3.45
CA MET A 190 -6.55 7.09 -2.29
C MET A 190 -6.63 8.63 -2.31
N TYR A 191 -6.83 9.28 -3.46
CA TYR A 191 -6.82 10.73 -3.59
C TYR A 191 -7.76 11.43 -2.60
N PHE A 192 -8.97 10.89 -2.40
CA PHE A 192 -9.97 11.47 -1.50
C PHE A 192 -9.79 11.08 -0.02
N ILE A 193 -8.81 10.23 0.28
CA ILE A 193 -8.57 9.70 1.62
C ILE A 193 -7.38 10.41 2.27
N VAL A 194 -6.34 10.71 1.48
CA VAL A 194 -5.03 11.17 1.95
C VAL A 194 -4.94 12.69 2.13
N GLU A 195 -3.92 13.13 2.84
CA GLU A 195 -3.58 14.55 3.03
C GLU A 195 -3.04 15.21 1.75
N ALA A 196 -3.04 16.55 1.72
CA ALA A 196 -2.68 17.35 0.55
C ALA A 196 -1.31 17.00 -0.07
N ARG A 197 -0.29 16.72 0.76
CA ARG A 197 1.04 16.34 0.27
C ARG A 197 1.00 15.06 -0.58
N LEU A 198 0.29 14.04 -0.13
CA LEU A 198 0.17 12.77 -0.85
C LEU A 198 -0.73 12.88 -2.09
N ARG A 199 -1.69 13.81 -2.11
CA ARG A 199 -2.47 14.12 -3.33
C ARG A 199 -1.58 14.67 -4.44
N HIS A 200 -0.63 15.53 -4.08
CA HIS A 200 0.35 16.02 -5.07
C HIS A 200 1.15 14.89 -5.71
N THR A 201 1.63 13.94 -4.90
CA THR A 201 2.30 12.72 -5.41
C THR A 201 1.42 11.92 -6.37
N ILE A 202 0.11 11.78 -6.07
CA ILE A 202 -0.83 11.10 -6.97
C ILE A 202 -0.96 11.84 -8.30
N LEU A 203 -1.08 13.17 -8.26
CA LEU A 203 -1.18 14.01 -9.47
C LEU A 203 0.08 13.93 -10.34
N GLU A 204 1.26 13.97 -9.73
CA GLU A 204 2.54 13.83 -10.44
C GLU A 204 2.65 12.45 -11.11
N ARG A 205 2.29 11.38 -10.43
CA ARG A 205 2.26 10.03 -11.01
C ARG A 205 1.29 9.92 -12.17
N ASN A 206 0.10 10.51 -12.05
CA ASN A 206 -0.88 10.55 -13.14
C ASN A 206 -0.35 11.30 -14.36
N ALA A 207 0.40 12.40 -14.16
CA ALA A 207 1.01 13.14 -15.25
C ALA A 207 2.03 12.33 -16.07
N GLN A 208 2.70 11.38 -15.42
CA GLN A 208 3.71 10.51 -16.02
C GLN A 208 3.16 9.16 -16.52
N MET A 209 1.88 8.89 -16.32
CA MET A 209 1.26 7.60 -16.59
C MET A 209 1.16 7.32 -18.09
N ASP A 210 1.53 6.10 -18.51
CA ASP A 210 1.33 5.62 -19.87
C ASP A 210 -0.16 5.51 -20.21
N PRO A 211 -0.62 6.01 -21.38
CA PRO A 211 -2.01 5.95 -21.80
C PRO A 211 -2.61 4.53 -21.83
N ALA A 212 -1.83 3.51 -22.24
CA ALA A 212 -2.31 2.14 -22.28
C ALA A 212 -2.52 1.56 -20.86
N LEU A 213 -1.63 1.90 -19.92
CA LEU A 213 -1.78 1.54 -18.51
C LEU A 213 -3.00 2.23 -17.89
N LEU A 214 -3.26 3.49 -18.29
CA LEU A 214 -4.44 4.24 -17.85
C LEU A 214 -5.74 3.52 -18.29
N GLU A 215 -5.86 3.14 -19.56
CA GLU A 215 -7.07 2.45 -20.06
C GLU A 215 -7.30 1.10 -19.36
N SER A 216 -6.24 0.30 -19.16
CA SER A 216 -6.32 -0.98 -18.42
C SER A 216 -6.77 -0.78 -16.98
N ALA A 217 -6.26 0.24 -16.30
CA ALA A 217 -6.64 0.57 -14.93
C ALA A 217 -8.09 1.06 -14.84
N LEU A 218 -8.55 1.84 -15.82
CA LEU A 218 -9.93 2.31 -15.91
C LEU A 218 -10.91 1.14 -16.06
N GLU A 219 -10.58 0.15 -16.85
CA GLU A 219 -11.40 -1.06 -17.02
C GLU A 219 -11.47 -1.89 -15.72
N ALA A 220 -10.33 -2.09 -15.05
CA ALA A 220 -10.27 -2.81 -13.78
C ALA A 220 -11.05 -2.13 -12.64
N GLY A 221 -11.07 -0.79 -12.61
CA GLY A 221 -11.73 0.00 -11.56
C GLY A 221 -13.26 0.10 -11.71
N ARG A 222 -13.80 -0.08 -12.91
CA ARG A 222 -15.26 0.13 -13.20
C ARG A 222 -16.18 -0.67 -12.28
N THR A 223 -15.85 -1.91 -12.02
CA THR A 223 -16.69 -2.84 -11.25
C THR A 223 -16.74 -2.51 -9.76
N ARG A 224 -15.70 -1.88 -9.22
CA ARG A 224 -15.52 -1.66 -7.78
C ARG A 224 -16.24 -0.41 -7.26
N LEU A 225 -16.32 0.64 -8.06
CA LEU A 225 -16.79 1.96 -7.63
C LEU A 225 -18.32 2.10 -7.55
N ALA A 226 -19.07 1.16 -8.12
CA ALA A 226 -20.54 1.23 -8.20
C ALA A 226 -21.27 1.11 -6.84
N THR A 227 -20.59 0.71 -5.75
CA THR A 227 -21.24 0.29 -4.50
C THR A 227 -21.21 1.29 -3.34
N GLN A 228 -20.63 2.51 -3.50
CA GLN A 228 -20.30 3.38 -2.35
C GLN A 228 -21.03 4.73 -2.23
N ASP A 229 -22.20 4.90 -2.82
CA ASP A 229 -22.87 6.20 -2.85
C ASP A 229 -23.88 6.44 -1.71
N GLY A 230 -23.81 7.63 -1.09
CA GLY A 230 -24.78 8.11 -0.11
C GLY A 230 -26.09 8.63 -0.73
N ALA A 231 -27.12 8.87 0.11
CA ALA A 231 -28.41 9.38 -0.33
C ALA A 231 -28.28 10.76 -1.03
N LEU A 232 -29.11 10.97 -2.06
CA LEU A 232 -29.25 12.25 -2.75
C LEU A 232 -29.97 13.28 -1.85
N PRO A 233 -29.67 14.59 -1.97
CA PRO A 233 -30.41 15.65 -1.28
C PRO A 233 -31.91 15.66 -1.67
N ALA A 234 -32.76 16.14 -0.75
CA ALA A 234 -34.21 16.19 -0.98
C ALA A 234 -34.61 17.06 -2.18
N ASP A 235 -33.85 18.12 -2.43
CA ASP A 235 -34.04 19.08 -3.54
C ASP A 235 -33.32 18.68 -4.84
N TYR A 236 -32.73 17.47 -4.90
CA TYR A 236 -31.91 17.04 -6.03
C TYR A 236 -32.65 17.04 -7.36
N SER A 237 -33.87 16.49 -7.40
CA SER A 237 -34.64 16.37 -8.64
C SER A 237 -35.06 17.73 -9.21
N GLU A 238 -35.45 18.67 -8.36
CA GLU A 238 -35.80 20.03 -8.75
C GLU A 238 -34.58 20.81 -9.24
N SER A 239 -33.48 20.72 -8.48
CA SER A 239 -32.20 21.34 -8.83
C SER A 239 -31.63 20.78 -10.14
N LEU A 240 -31.78 19.48 -10.38
CA LEU A 240 -31.33 18.84 -11.63
C LEU A 240 -32.12 19.38 -12.83
N ALA A 241 -33.46 19.43 -12.73
CA ALA A 241 -34.30 19.95 -13.81
C ALA A 241 -33.94 21.41 -14.15
N TYR A 242 -33.73 22.24 -13.14
CA TYR A 242 -33.34 23.63 -13.33
C TYR A 242 -31.95 23.80 -13.99
N VAL A 243 -30.95 23.03 -13.56
CA VAL A 243 -29.61 23.07 -14.15
C VAL A 243 -29.59 22.53 -15.58
N GLU A 244 -30.39 21.49 -15.88
CA GLU A 244 -30.55 20.94 -17.25
C GLU A 244 -31.21 21.98 -18.18
N GLU A 245 -32.21 22.70 -17.73
CA GLU A 245 -32.82 23.78 -18.49
C GLU A 245 -31.80 24.90 -18.81
N LEU A 246 -31.02 25.35 -17.82
CA LEU A 246 -29.95 26.31 -18.03
C LEU A 246 -28.87 25.81 -18.99
N HIS A 247 -28.53 24.55 -18.91
CA HIS A 247 -27.57 23.93 -19.81
C HIS A 247 -28.09 23.90 -21.25
N ALA A 248 -29.35 23.46 -21.44
CA ALA A 248 -29.99 23.42 -22.75
C ALA A 248 -30.13 24.80 -23.40
N ALA A 249 -30.36 25.84 -22.55
CA ALA A 249 -30.43 27.26 -23.00
C ALA A 249 -29.04 27.87 -23.24
N GLY A 250 -27.92 27.17 -23.00
CA GLY A 250 -26.56 27.72 -23.09
C GLY A 250 -26.23 28.77 -22.03
N GLN A 251 -27.03 28.83 -20.96
CA GLN A 251 -26.87 29.80 -19.86
C GLN A 251 -26.06 29.26 -18.69
N LEU A 252 -25.69 27.99 -18.68
CA LEU A 252 -24.85 27.42 -17.66
C LEU A 252 -23.40 27.88 -17.83
N THR A 253 -23.09 29.06 -17.35
CA THR A 253 -21.77 29.66 -17.43
C THR A 253 -20.98 29.47 -16.13
N PRO A 254 -19.62 29.54 -16.15
CA PRO A 254 -18.80 29.50 -14.93
C PRO A 254 -19.16 30.62 -13.92
N GLN A 255 -19.62 31.79 -14.38
CA GLN A 255 -20.09 32.85 -13.55
C GLN A 255 -21.40 32.51 -12.84
N MET A 256 -22.28 31.77 -13.49
CA MET A 256 -23.50 31.24 -12.87
C MET A 256 -23.18 30.28 -11.72
N LEU A 257 -22.16 29.44 -11.86
CA LEU A 257 -21.69 28.58 -10.76
C LEU A 257 -21.25 29.42 -9.54
N ALA A 258 -20.50 30.49 -9.77
CA ALA A 258 -20.09 31.39 -8.68
C ALA A 258 -21.31 32.03 -7.99
N ARG A 259 -22.40 32.27 -8.72
CA ARG A 259 -23.66 32.75 -8.16
C ARG A 259 -24.36 31.69 -7.31
N PHE A 260 -24.46 30.45 -7.79
CA PHE A 260 -25.02 29.32 -7.01
C PHE A 260 -24.25 29.13 -5.71
N LEU A 261 -22.92 29.19 -5.75
CA LEU A 261 -22.07 29.01 -4.59
C LEU A 261 -22.26 30.12 -3.52
N ARG A 262 -22.62 31.35 -3.92
CA ARG A 262 -22.87 32.49 -3.01
C ARG A 262 -24.31 32.56 -2.49
N SER A 263 -25.23 31.91 -3.20
CA SER A 263 -26.63 31.78 -2.78
C SER A 263 -26.80 30.40 -2.09
N ASP A 264 -27.97 30.17 -1.50
CA ASP A 264 -28.31 28.87 -0.88
C ASP A 264 -28.51 27.74 -1.89
N GLY A 265 -28.09 27.97 -3.15
CA GLY A 265 -28.20 26.98 -4.24
C GLY A 265 -27.10 25.92 -4.28
N ARG A 266 -26.74 25.35 -3.14
CA ARG A 266 -25.63 24.39 -3.02
C ARG A 266 -25.84 23.15 -3.90
N THR A 267 -27.03 22.61 -3.96
CA THR A 267 -27.36 21.43 -4.81
C THR A 267 -27.22 21.77 -6.29
N CYS A 268 -27.74 22.94 -6.73
CA CYS A 268 -27.56 23.42 -8.10
C CYS A 268 -26.07 23.64 -8.46
N PHE A 269 -25.27 24.18 -7.53
CA PHE A 269 -23.84 24.34 -7.73
C PHE A 269 -23.15 22.98 -7.97
N LEU A 270 -23.44 21.98 -7.13
CA LEU A 270 -22.84 20.65 -7.22
C LEU A 270 -23.21 19.94 -8.53
N ILE A 271 -24.47 20.02 -8.94
CA ILE A 271 -24.95 19.46 -10.21
C ILE A 271 -24.29 20.18 -11.41
N ALA A 272 -24.21 21.51 -11.35
CA ALA A 272 -23.60 22.31 -12.41
C ALA A 272 -22.08 22.03 -12.52
N LEU A 273 -21.38 21.92 -11.40
CA LEU A 273 -19.96 21.55 -11.36
C LEU A 273 -19.74 20.14 -11.93
N ALA A 274 -20.55 19.19 -11.49
CA ALA A 274 -20.52 17.80 -11.99
C ALA A 274 -20.73 17.76 -13.52
N ARG A 275 -21.67 18.54 -14.03
CA ARG A 275 -21.97 18.63 -15.46
C ARG A 275 -20.82 19.22 -16.28
N LEU A 276 -20.24 20.33 -15.83
CA LEU A 276 -19.14 21.00 -16.52
C LEU A 276 -17.85 20.17 -16.55
N ALA A 277 -17.58 19.46 -15.48
CA ALA A 277 -16.40 18.62 -15.35
C ALA A 277 -16.61 17.19 -15.87
N ASP A 278 -17.87 16.83 -16.19
CA ASP A 278 -18.23 15.49 -16.60
C ASP A 278 -17.92 14.41 -15.54
N ILE A 279 -18.18 14.71 -14.26
CA ILE A 279 -18.07 13.80 -13.10
C ILE A 279 -19.44 13.51 -12.50
N ASP A 280 -19.53 12.55 -11.57
CA ASP A 280 -20.76 12.29 -10.85
C ASP A 280 -21.01 13.29 -9.72
N PHE A 281 -22.29 13.40 -9.29
CA PHE A 281 -22.73 14.31 -8.22
C PHE A 281 -22.01 14.06 -6.89
N HIS A 282 -21.79 12.79 -6.53
CA HIS A 282 -21.17 12.44 -5.23
C HIS A 282 -19.69 12.82 -5.20
N THR A 283 -18.98 12.70 -6.32
CA THR A 283 -17.61 13.19 -6.45
C THR A 283 -17.58 14.72 -6.28
N ALA A 284 -18.45 15.46 -6.96
CA ALA A 284 -18.56 16.92 -6.79
C ALA A 284 -18.90 17.30 -5.34
N ARG A 285 -19.84 16.57 -4.71
CA ARG A 285 -20.22 16.77 -3.31
C ARG A 285 -19.03 16.55 -2.36
N GLN A 286 -18.26 15.48 -2.52
CA GLN A 286 -17.07 15.20 -1.70
C GLN A 286 -16.03 16.31 -1.80
N ILE A 287 -15.76 16.82 -3.00
CA ILE A 287 -14.81 17.92 -3.23
C ILE A 287 -15.22 19.16 -2.42
N ILE A 288 -16.48 19.52 -2.47
CA ILE A 288 -16.99 20.75 -1.85
C ILE A 288 -17.18 20.60 -0.33
N GLU A 289 -17.69 19.47 0.15
CA GLU A 289 -17.89 19.22 1.58
C GLU A 289 -16.58 19.15 2.35
N ARG A 290 -15.54 18.60 1.72
CA ARG A 290 -14.19 18.54 2.29
C ARG A 290 -13.39 19.83 2.11
N LYS A 291 -13.94 20.83 1.43
CA LYS A 291 -13.23 22.04 1.02
C LYS A 291 -11.90 21.72 0.32
N ASP A 292 -11.93 20.70 -0.53
CA ASP A 292 -10.75 20.14 -1.21
C ASP A 292 -10.37 21.02 -2.41
N LEU A 293 -9.53 22.02 -2.17
CA LEU A 293 -9.12 22.97 -3.21
C LEU A 293 -8.20 22.35 -4.26
N ASP A 294 -7.48 21.28 -3.94
CA ASP A 294 -6.65 20.55 -4.90
C ASP A 294 -7.54 19.83 -5.91
N ALA A 295 -8.56 19.13 -5.43
CA ALA A 295 -9.56 18.48 -6.28
C ALA A 295 -10.36 19.50 -7.09
N LEU A 296 -10.74 20.62 -6.48
CA LEU A 296 -11.41 21.71 -7.18
C LEU A 296 -10.53 22.29 -8.31
N ALA A 297 -9.22 22.42 -8.07
CA ALA A 297 -8.28 22.86 -9.10
C ALA A 297 -8.21 21.89 -10.27
N VAL A 298 -8.19 20.56 -10.01
CA VAL A 298 -8.24 19.54 -11.05
C VAL A 298 -9.51 19.68 -11.90
N VAL A 299 -10.67 19.81 -11.27
CA VAL A 299 -11.96 19.98 -11.95
C VAL A 299 -11.98 21.25 -12.79
N CYS A 300 -11.60 22.39 -12.20
CA CYS A 300 -11.57 23.66 -12.91
C CYS A 300 -10.57 23.66 -14.08
N ARG A 301 -9.37 23.06 -13.88
CA ARG A 301 -8.34 23.00 -14.93
C ARG A 301 -8.76 22.11 -16.10
N SER A 302 -9.40 20.99 -15.81
CA SER A 302 -9.92 20.09 -16.84
C SER A 302 -11.08 20.69 -17.63
N ALA A 303 -11.93 21.50 -16.96
CA ALA A 303 -13.03 22.20 -17.61
C ALA A 303 -12.57 23.47 -18.37
N GLY A 304 -11.26 23.75 -18.42
CA GLY A 304 -10.70 24.92 -19.11
C GLY A 304 -11.02 26.25 -18.44
N LEU A 305 -11.39 26.25 -17.14
CA LEU A 305 -11.66 27.47 -16.41
C LEU A 305 -10.37 28.25 -16.16
N ASP A 306 -10.48 29.58 -16.13
CA ASP A 306 -9.33 30.42 -15.85
C ASP A 306 -8.99 30.45 -14.34
N ARG A 307 -7.78 30.94 -14.02
CA ARG A 307 -7.31 31.07 -12.65
C ARG A 307 -8.21 31.98 -11.80
N ALA A 308 -8.78 33.03 -12.39
CA ALA A 308 -9.59 34.00 -11.64
C ALA A 308 -10.89 33.35 -11.16
N LEU A 309 -11.52 32.53 -11.97
CA LEU A 309 -12.72 31.77 -11.59
C LEU A 309 -12.40 30.71 -10.52
N PHE A 310 -11.32 29.96 -10.68
CA PHE A 310 -10.87 29.03 -9.64
C PHE A 310 -10.66 29.76 -8.29
N LEU A 311 -9.96 30.89 -8.28
CA LEU A 311 -9.74 31.67 -7.07
C LEU A 311 -11.05 32.20 -6.48
N THR A 312 -12.01 32.60 -7.31
CA THR A 312 -13.33 33.00 -6.85
C THR A 312 -14.04 31.91 -6.09
N TYR A 313 -14.00 30.64 -6.63
CA TYR A 313 -14.60 29.50 -5.95
C TYR A 313 -13.85 29.16 -4.66
N ALA A 314 -12.51 29.16 -4.70
CA ALA A 314 -11.67 28.89 -3.54
C ALA A 314 -11.93 29.88 -2.39
N VAL A 315 -12.00 31.17 -2.67
CA VAL A 315 -12.30 32.21 -1.65
C VAL A 315 -13.67 32.00 -1.05
N VAL A 316 -14.69 31.72 -1.87
CA VAL A 316 -16.06 31.53 -1.35
C VAL A 316 -16.14 30.27 -0.47
N LEU A 317 -15.44 29.16 -0.83
CA LEU A 317 -15.39 27.97 -0.01
C LEU A 317 -14.62 28.14 1.30
N LEU A 318 -13.62 29.01 1.32
CA LEU A 318 -12.79 29.30 2.50
C LEU A 318 -13.32 30.50 3.34
N ASN A 319 -14.48 31.06 3.03
CA ASN A 319 -14.96 32.28 3.63
C ASN A 319 -15.04 32.29 5.17
N ASP A 320 -15.14 31.09 5.78
CA ASP A 320 -15.15 30.91 7.24
C ASP A 320 -13.72 30.82 7.86
N ASP A 321 -12.68 30.80 7.04
CA ASP A 321 -11.27 30.73 7.47
C ASP A 321 -10.65 32.12 7.50
N GLY A 322 -10.17 32.57 8.67
CA GLY A 322 -9.56 33.91 8.86
C GLY A 322 -8.33 34.20 7.99
N ASP A 323 -7.82 33.21 7.23
CA ASP A 323 -6.63 33.31 6.37
C ASP A 323 -6.92 32.95 4.89
N ALA A 324 -8.18 33.17 4.47
CA ALA A 324 -8.68 32.78 3.15
C ALA A 324 -7.83 33.36 1.99
N MET A 325 -7.35 34.61 2.13
CA MET A 325 -6.57 35.29 1.08
C MET A 325 -5.16 34.73 0.91
N ALA A 326 -4.45 34.39 2.02
CA ALA A 326 -3.12 33.78 1.94
C ALA A 326 -3.19 32.36 1.36
N LYS A 327 -4.18 31.58 1.79
CA LYS A 327 -4.48 30.26 1.23
C LYS A 327 -4.82 30.35 -0.25
N ALA A 328 -5.70 31.25 -0.65
CA ALA A 328 -6.06 31.47 -2.06
C ALA A 328 -4.83 31.82 -2.93
N HIS A 329 -3.88 32.59 -2.43
CA HIS A 329 -2.66 32.89 -3.16
C HIS A 329 -1.77 31.66 -3.38
N THR A 330 -1.65 30.81 -2.36
CA THR A 330 -0.90 29.54 -2.44
C THR A 330 -1.55 28.59 -3.46
N TYR A 331 -2.85 28.41 -3.39
CA TYR A 331 -3.61 27.61 -4.34
C TYR A 331 -3.60 28.18 -5.75
N GLY A 332 -3.50 29.50 -5.90
CA GLY A 332 -3.35 30.15 -7.20
C GLY A 332 -2.04 29.79 -7.91
N ARG A 333 -0.94 29.57 -7.17
CA ARG A 333 0.32 29.05 -7.74
C ARG A 333 0.19 27.59 -8.13
N MET A 334 -0.32 26.75 -7.23
CA MET A 334 -0.58 25.35 -7.51
C MET A 334 -1.45 25.16 -8.76
N TYR A 335 -2.49 25.96 -8.94
CA TYR A 335 -3.34 25.93 -10.14
C TYR A 335 -2.55 26.19 -11.44
N GLN A 336 -1.54 27.06 -11.41
CA GLN A 336 -0.69 27.34 -12.56
C GLN A 336 0.28 26.19 -12.87
N GLU A 337 0.78 25.52 -11.83
CA GLU A 337 1.71 24.39 -11.94
C GLU A 337 1.00 23.12 -12.40
N LEU A 338 -0.30 22.97 -12.10
CA LEU A 338 -1.10 21.82 -12.53
C LEU A 338 -1.25 21.83 -14.07
N THR A 339 -0.65 20.82 -14.72
CA THR A 339 -0.77 20.69 -16.17
C THR A 339 -2.18 20.21 -16.57
N PRO A 340 -2.72 20.67 -17.73
CA PRO A 340 -4.00 20.18 -18.23
C PRO A 340 -4.04 18.65 -18.39
N ASP A 341 -2.95 18.04 -18.83
CA ASP A 341 -2.86 16.59 -19.01
C ASP A 341 -2.96 15.82 -17.69
N ALA A 342 -2.28 16.28 -16.63
CA ALA A 342 -2.39 15.69 -15.30
C ALA A 342 -3.81 15.79 -14.76
N ALA A 343 -4.41 16.97 -14.89
CA ALA A 343 -5.79 17.22 -14.48
C ALA A 343 -6.79 16.31 -15.22
N GLN A 344 -6.65 16.18 -16.55
CA GLN A 344 -7.54 15.35 -17.35
C GLN A 344 -7.37 13.86 -17.04
N ARG A 345 -6.14 13.35 -16.83
CA ARG A 345 -5.91 11.95 -16.47
C ARG A 345 -6.53 11.63 -15.12
N THR A 346 -6.34 12.49 -14.11
CA THR A 346 -6.98 12.33 -12.81
C THR A 346 -8.50 12.34 -12.92
N LEU A 347 -9.05 13.26 -13.71
CA LEU A 347 -10.50 13.36 -13.92
C LEU A 347 -11.08 12.11 -14.60
N ARG A 348 -10.33 11.42 -15.47
CA ARG A 348 -10.77 10.14 -16.07
C ARG A 348 -11.07 9.09 -14.99
N PHE A 349 -10.25 8.99 -13.95
CA PHE A 349 -10.53 8.07 -12.83
C PHE A 349 -11.79 8.45 -12.06
N TRP A 350 -12.07 9.74 -11.87
CA TRP A 350 -13.27 10.18 -11.20
C TRP A 350 -14.54 9.98 -12.05
N ARG A 351 -14.41 10.06 -13.36
CA ARG A 351 -15.50 9.76 -14.32
C ARG A 351 -15.93 8.30 -14.34
N MET A 352 -15.01 7.36 -14.04
CA MET A 352 -15.34 5.94 -13.94
C MET A 352 -16.54 5.66 -13.04
N ARG A 353 -16.64 6.41 -11.94
CA ARG A 353 -17.74 6.28 -10.99
C ARG A 353 -19.10 6.59 -11.62
N ARG A 354 -19.13 7.53 -12.55
CA ARG A 354 -20.35 7.87 -13.31
C ARG A 354 -20.72 6.79 -14.32
N GLU A 355 -19.72 6.26 -15.03
CA GLU A 355 -19.95 5.24 -16.06
C GLU A 355 -20.39 3.90 -15.47
N ALA A 356 -19.85 3.53 -14.30
CA ALA A 356 -20.26 2.33 -13.58
C ALA A 356 -21.72 2.37 -13.10
N LYS A 357 -22.32 3.55 -12.96
CA LYS A 357 -23.74 3.72 -12.62
C LYS A 357 -24.68 3.74 -13.82
N ALA A 358 -24.15 4.01 -14.99
CA ALA A 358 -24.95 4.08 -16.23
C ALA A 358 -25.07 2.72 -16.93
N ALA A 359 -24.28 1.72 -16.51
CA ALA A 359 -24.32 0.33 -17.00
C ALA A 359 -25.10 -0.56 -16.03
#